data_7d2b6f5bff2ae02d0380105db3610e7b
#
_entry.id   7d2b6f5bff2ae02d0380105db3610e7b
#
_cell.length_a   1.000
_cell.length_b   1.000
_cell.length_c   1.000
_cell.angle_alpha   90.00
_cell.angle_beta   90.00
_cell.angle_gamma   90.00
#
_symmetry.space_group_name_H-M   'P 1'
#
loop_
_entity.id
_entity.type
_entity.pdbx_description
1 polymer ?
#
loop_
_entity_poly.entity_id
_entity_poly.type
_entity_poly.pdbx_seq_one_letter_code
_entity_poly.pdbx_strand_id
1 'polypeptide(L)'
;MSVVIAGCGDLGTEIGLRLAGQGHEVLGLRRRAELLPPPLTGIAVDLSTEVPELPGDVELLVVATAADGRTPEAYRAAYVDGLRHLFDGLRAAGALPRRALLVSSTAVCGDADGGEVTEDTPPDPSTPTARILLEAEELFHEQFPHGTVLRLSGIYGPGRTRLIDKVRSGDGAAGAAWTNRIHRDDAAAAAVHLLTMDAQPLTLYLGTDDEPVPELEVVEFLAQELGVPRPEDVPEADAPHRGSKRLSNRRLRESGVELRHPTYREGYRAVLAGEGVRHP
;
A
#
# COMPACT_ATOMS: atom_id res chain seq x y z
N MET A 1 -6.23 -19.68 12.13
CA MET A 1 -4.81 -19.55 11.72
C MET A 1 -4.26 -18.28 12.35
N SER A 2 -3.03 -18.29 12.84
CA SER A 2 -2.40 -17.12 13.43
C SER A 2 -1.77 -16.24 12.34
N VAL A 3 -2.02 -14.95 12.41
CA VAL A 3 -1.56 -13.94 11.44
C VAL A 3 -0.76 -12.88 12.18
N VAL A 4 0.44 -12.56 11.70
CA VAL A 4 1.19 -11.39 12.16
C VAL A 4 1.14 -10.30 11.10
N ILE A 5 0.82 -9.07 11.53
CA ILE A 5 0.84 -7.87 10.69
C ILE A 5 1.88 -6.90 11.24
N ALA A 6 3.02 -6.81 10.57
CA ALA A 6 4.06 -5.82 10.85
C ALA A 6 3.69 -4.48 10.21
N GLY A 7 3.59 -3.41 10.99
CA GLY A 7 3.10 -2.12 10.53
C GLY A 7 1.59 -2.02 10.50
N CYS A 8 0.94 -2.34 11.61
CA CYS A 8 -0.53 -2.32 11.74
C CYS A 8 -1.06 -0.87 11.93
N GLY A 9 -0.80 -0.02 10.93
CA GLY A 9 -1.40 1.32 10.76
C GLY A 9 -2.72 1.24 9.99
N ASP A 10 -3.16 2.32 9.33
CA ASP A 10 -4.46 2.38 8.64
C ASP A 10 -4.72 1.20 7.68
N LEU A 11 -3.79 0.88 6.77
CA LEU A 11 -3.95 -0.24 5.85
C LEU A 11 -3.80 -1.60 6.57
N GLY A 12 -2.77 -1.74 7.42
CA GLY A 12 -2.53 -2.99 8.14
C GLY A 12 -3.69 -3.35 9.09
N THR A 13 -4.30 -2.35 9.74
CA THR A 13 -5.49 -2.57 10.58
C THR A 13 -6.69 -3.04 9.75
N GLU A 14 -6.94 -2.44 8.58
CA GLU A 14 -8.02 -2.88 7.69
C GLU A 14 -7.81 -4.32 7.19
N ILE A 15 -6.58 -4.66 6.80
CA ILE A 15 -6.20 -6.05 6.44
C ILE A 15 -6.49 -6.98 7.61
N GLY A 16 -6.07 -6.59 8.82
CA GLY A 16 -6.26 -7.39 10.04
C GLY A 16 -7.73 -7.62 10.38
N LEU A 17 -8.56 -6.58 10.30
CA LEU A 17 -10.00 -6.70 10.56
C LEU A 17 -10.69 -7.65 9.57
N ARG A 18 -10.31 -7.60 8.29
CA ARG A 18 -10.84 -8.51 7.28
C ARG A 18 -10.42 -9.96 7.52
N LEU A 19 -9.15 -10.20 7.88
CA LEU A 19 -8.65 -11.53 8.24
C LEU A 19 -9.31 -12.05 9.51
N ALA A 20 -9.48 -11.19 10.53
CA ALA A 20 -10.22 -11.56 11.74
C ALA A 20 -11.70 -11.89 11.44
N GLY A 21 -12.34 -11.17 10.51
CA GLY A 21 -13.67 -11.47 10.01
C GLY A 21 -13.79 -12.82 9.30
N GLN A 22 -12.68 -13.35 8.79
CA GLN A 22 -12.57 -14.72 8.23
C GLN A 22 -12.22 -15.78 9.29
N GLY A 23 -12.15 -15.41 10.57
CA GLY A 23 -11.88 -16.34 11.68
C GLY A 23 -10.38 -16.56 11.97
N HIS A 24 -9.49 -15.68 11.48
CA HIS A 24 -8.07 -15.71 11.84
C HIS A 24 -7.82 -14.99 13.17
N GLU A 25 -6.84 -15.48 13.93
CA GLU A 25 -6.29 -14.77 15.09
C GLU A 25 -5.21 -13.78 14.58
N VAL A 26 -5.42 -12.49 14.79
CA VAL A 26 -4.55 -11.44 14.23
C VAL A 26 -3.80 -10.70 15.30
N LEU A 27 -2.47 -10.72 15.16
CA LEU A 27 -1.51 -10.01 16.00
C LEU A 27 -0.89 -8.86 15.20
N GLY A 28 -1.19 -7.62 15.60
CA GLY A 28 -0.67 -6.41 14.96
C GLY A 28 0.55 -5.84 15.69
N LEU A 29 1.63 -5.61 14.96
CA LEU A 29 2.83 -4.96 15.47
C LEU A 29 2.81 -3.48 15.14
N ARG A 30 2.86 -2.62 16.15
CA ARG A 30 2.96 -1.17 16.00
C ARG A 30 3.39 -0.52 17.31
N ARG A 31 3.95 0.69 17.26
CA ARG A 31 4.42 1.43 18.44
C ARG A 31 3.32 1.71 19.49
N ARG A 32 2.12 2.03 19.04
CA ARG A 32 0.94 2.30 19.88
C ARG A 32 -0.09 1.20 19.69
N ALA A 33 0.21 0.01 20.23
CA ALA A 33 -0.61 -1.19 20.06
C ALA A 33 -2.01 -1.06 20.70
N GLU A 34 -2.15 -0.21 21.72
CA GLU A 34 -3.42 0.11 22.39
C GLU A 34 -4.47 0.76 21.48
N LEU A 35 -4.04 1.28 20.32
CA LEU A 35 -4.95 1.87 19.34
C LEU A 35 -5.58 0.86 18.39
N LEU A 36 -5.19 -0.41 18.46
CA LEU A 36 -5.78 -1.45 17.61
C LEU A 36 -7.21 -1.75 18.06
N PRO A 37 -8.17 -1.76 17.13
CA PRO A 37 -9.54 -2.09 17.48
C PRO A 37 -9.68 -3.59 17.71
N PRO A 38 -10.58 -4.03 18.62
CA PRO A 38 -10.98 -5.42 18.69
C PRO A 38 -11.54 -5.92 17.34
N PRO A 39 -11.35 -7.19 16.95
CA PRO A 39 -10.73 -8.26 17.75
C PRO A 39 -9.20 -8.40 17.60
N LEU A 40 -8.50 -7.40 17.04
CA LEU A 40 -7.05 -7.46 16.87
C LEU A 40 -6.34 -7.40 18.23
N THR A 41 -5.31 -8.23 18.39
CA THR A 41 -4.39 -8.16 19.53
C THR A 41 -3.12 -7.42 19.10
N GLY A 42 -2.55 -6.59 19.98
CA GLY A 42 -1.38 -5.78 19.64
C GLY A 42 -0.13 -6.09 20.45
N ILE A 43 1.03 -6.04 19.79
CA ILE A 43 2.34 -5.94 20.43
C ILE A 43 2.89 -4.53 20.18
N ALA A 44 3.22 -3.82 21.27
CA ALA A 44 3.88 -2.52 21.19
C ALA A 44 5.36 -2.74 20.88
N VAL A 45 5.80 -2.31 19.68
CA VAL A 45 7.18 -2.45 19.23
C VAL A 45 7.49 -1.40 18.16
N ASP A 46 8.70 -0.85 18.21
CA ASP A 46 9.27 -0.06 17.12
C ASP A 46 10.22 -0.93 16.29
N LEU A 47 9.69 -1.50 15.21
CA LEU A 47 10.46 -2.36 14.34
C LEU A 47 11.71 -1.69 13.75
N SER A 48 11.78 -0.35 13.70
CA SER A 48 12.97 0.34 13.20
C SER A 48 14.19 0.16 14.12
N THR A 49 13.97 -0.21 15.38
CA THR A 49 15.00 -0.30 16.43
C THR A 49 14.93 -1.56 17.30
N GLU A 50 13.84 -2.32 17.23
CA GLU A 50 13.55 -3.41 18.16
C GLU A 50 13.18 -4.70 17.43
N VAL A 51 13.67 -5.83 17.92
CA VAL A 51 13.28 -7.17 17.50
C VAL A 51 11.98 -7.55 18.22
N PRO A 52 10.90 -7.90 17.52
CA PRO A 52 9.65 -8.26 18.16
C PRO A 52 9.71 -9.65 18.80
N GLU A 53 9.05 -9.80 19.95
CA GLU A 53 8.76 -11.13 20.51
C GLU A 53 7.50 -11.68 19.81
N LEU A 54 7.62 -12.78 19.09
CA LEU A 54 6.56 -13.38 18.29
C LEU A 54 6.21 -14.78 18.77
N PRO A 55 4.96 -15.24 18.56
CA PRO A 55 4.59 -16.64 18.75
C PRO A 55 5.23 -17.54 17.70
N GLY A 56 5.47 -18.81 18.03
CA GLY A 56 6.10 -19.78 17.12
C GLY A 56 5.15 -20.34 16.04
N ASP A 57 3.87 -20.14 16.18
CA ASP A 57 2.81 -20.71 15.33
C ASP A 57 2.28 -19.74 14.27
N VAL A 58 3.06 -18.74 13.85
CA VAL A 58 2.68 -17.78 12.80
C VAL A 58 2.54 -18.49 11.46
N GLU A 59 1.31 -18.51 10.92
CA GLU A 59 1.01 -19.12 9.64
C GLU A 59 1.02 -18.13 8.47
N LEU A 60 0.54 -16.89 8.71
CA LEU A 60 0.48 -15.84 7.70
C LEU A 60 1.22 -14.60 8.20
N LEU A 61 1.97 -13.97 7.29
CA LEU A 61 2.69 -12.73 7.57
C LEU A 61 2.28 -11.64 6.60
N VAL A 62 1.96 -10.47 7.12
CA VAL A 62 1.80 -9.23 6.35
C VAL A 62 2.82 -8.22 6.81
N VAL A 63 3.54 -7.62 5.89
CA VAL A 63 4.41 -6.47 6.14
C VAL A 63 3.81 -5.25 5.47
N ALA A 64 3.29 -4.31 6.26
CA ALA A 64 2.66 -3.07 5.80
C ALA A 64 3.23 -1.86 6.55
N THR A 65 4.54 -1.88 6.81
CA THR A 65 5.26 -0.78 7.45
C THR A 65 5.21 0.50 6.62
N ALA A 66 5.33 1.64 7.27
CA ALA A 66 5.41 2.95 6.63
C ALA A 66 6.49 3.79 7.31
N ALA A 67 7.25 4.54 6.53
CA ALA A 67 8.24 5.46 7.06
C ALA A 67 7.59 6.68 7.72
N ASP A 68 8.17 7.18 8.82
CA ASP A 68 7.71 8.38 9.54
C ASP A 68 8.02 9.69 8.80
N GLY A 69 8.71 9.61 7.68
CA GLY A 69 9.11 10.76 6.88
C GLY A 69 9.43 10.36 5.44
N ARG A 70 9.92 11.34 4.65
CA ARG A 70 10.26 11.14 3.25
C ARG A 70 11.78 11.16 3.00
N THR A 71 12.58 11.02 4.05
CA THR A 71 14.03 10.96 3.91
C THR A 71 14.51 9.53 3.65
N PRO A 72 15.65 9.33 2.99
CA PRO A 72 16.23 8.01 2.79
C PRO A 72 16.46 7.26 4.12
N GLU A 73 16.87 7.97 5.18
CA GLU A 73 17.12 7.40 6.50
C GLU A 73 15.84 6.84 7.12
N ALA A 74 14.73 7.60 7.07
CA ALA A 74 13.43 7.14 7.56
C ALA A 74 12.91 5.94 6.77
N TYR A 75 13.14 5.92 5.45
CA TYR A 75 12.79 4.75 4.61
C TYR A 75 13.64 3.54 4.96
N ARG A 76 14.96 3.69 5.13
CA ARG A 76 15.84 2.58 5.50
C ARG A 76 15.44 1.99 6.84
N ALA A 77 15.22 2.82 7.84
CA ALA A 77 14.79 2.39 9.17
C ALA A 77 13.48 1.58 9.12
N ALA A 78 12.47 2.05 8.36
CA ALA A 78 11.17 1.40 8.30
C ALA A 78 11.14 0.14 7.43
N TYR A 79 11.78 0.17 6.25
CA TYR A 79 11.62 -0.86 5.24
C TYR A 79 12.77 -1.89 5.21
N VAL A 80 13.98 -1.51 5.56
CA VAL A 80 15.14 -2.44 5.55
C VAL A 80 15.45 -2.92 6.96
N ASP A 81 15.70 -2.00 7.89
CA ASP A 81 16.06 -2.37 9.26
C ASP A 81 14.86 -3.01 9.98
N GLY A 82 13.65 -2.46 9.77
CA GLY A 82 12.42 -3.05 10.29
C GLY A 82 12.15 -4.46 9.78
N LEU A 83 12.44 -4.76 8.50
CA LEU A 83 12.35 -6.12 7.97
C LEU A 83 13.37 -7.05 8.63
N ARG A 84 14.62 -6.62 8.81
CA ARG A 84 15.64 -7.42 9.47
C ARG A 84 15.24 -7.78 10.89
N HIS A 85 14.80 -6.81 11.69
CA HIS A 85 14.31 -7.05 13.05
C HIS A 85 13.11 -8.00 13.07
N LEU A 86 12.17 -7.84 12.15
CA LEU A 86 11.03 -8.75 12.02
C LEU A 86 11.49 -10.19 11.73
N PHE A 87 12.43 -10.36 10.80
CA PHE A 87 12.98 -11.69 10.45
C PHE A 87 13.76 -12.31 11.61
N ASP A 88 14.49 -11.50 12.39
CA ASP A 88 15.17 -11.97 13.61
C ASP A 88 14.16 -12.43 14.65
N GLY A 89 13.03 -11.71 14.81
CA GLY A 89 11.93 -12.12 15.69
C GLY A 89 11.29 -13.44 15.26
N LEU A 90 10.99 -13.61 13.96
CA LEU A 90 10.47 -14.87 13.42
C LEU A 90 11.45 -16.02 13.66
N ARG A 91 12.73 -15.79 13.41
CA ARG A 91 13.78 -16.80 13.62
C ARG A 91 13.90 -17.18 15.10
N ALA A 92 13.89 -16.20 16.01
CA ALA A 92 13.94 -16.44 17.45
C ALA A 92 12.75 -17.26 17.96
N ALA A 93 11.57 -17.01 17.39
CA ALA A 93 10.33 -17.74 17.69
C ALA A 93 10.27 -19.13 17.05
N GLY A 94 11.16 -19.45 16.10
CA GLY A 94 11.05 -20.65 15.26
C GLY A 94 9.83 -20.64 14.32
N ALA A 95 9.29 -19.44 14.05
CA ALA A 95 8.11 -19.28 13.22
C ALA A 95 8.45 -19.34 11.72
N LEU A 96 7.68 -20.12 10.97
CA LEU A 96 7.83 -20.31 9.53
C LEU A 96 6.48 -20.05 8.83
N PRO A 97 6.14 -18.78 8.56
CA PRO A 97 4.90 -18.46 7.87
C PRO A 97 4.82 -19.20 6.52
N ARG A 98 3.69 -19.90 6.30
CA ARG A 98 3.44 -20.59 5.01
C ARG A 98 3.18 -19.61 3.87
N ARG A 99 2.71 -18.40 4.19
CA ARG A 99 2.52 -17.29 3.25
C ARG A 99 2.97 -15.99 3.88
N ALA A 100 3.69 -15.21 3.10
CA ALA A 100 4.13 -13.88 3.46
C ALA A 100 3.80 -12.89 2.34
N LEU A 101 3.31 -11.69 2.70
CA LEU A 101 3.01 -10.60 1.78
C LEU A 101 3.68 -9.32 2.26
N LEU A 102 4.44 -8.69 1.37
CA LEU A 102 5.02 -7.37 1.55
C LEU A 102 4.21 -6.33 0.76
N VAL A 103 3.70 -5.33 1.44
CA VAL A 103 3.18 -4.11 0.82
C VAL A 103 4.35 -3.21 0.45
N SER A 104 4.53 -3.00 -0.85
CA SER A 104 5.53 -2.12 -1.43
C SER A 104 4.86 -0.98 -2.21
N SER A 105 5.60 -0.28 -3.04
CA SER A 105 5.10 0.87 -3.80
C SER A 105 5.49 0.78 -5.28
N THR A 106 4.60 1.22 -6.15
CA THR A 106 4.89 1.40 -7.59
C THR A 106 5.90 2.50 -7.88
N ALA A 107 6.44 3.18 -6.85
CA ALA A 107 7.58 4.08 -6.99
C ALA A 107 8.84 3.36 -7.51
N VAL A 108 8.95 2.04 -7.27
CA VAL A 108 10.06 1.22 -7.79
C VAL A 108 10.01 0.99 -9.29
N CYS A 109 8.86 1.22 -9.94
CA CYS A 109 8.71 1.04 -11.39
C CYS A 109 9.27 2.21 -12.23
N GLY A 110 9.72 3.29 -11.59
CA GLY A 110 10.28 4.45 -12.29
C GLY A 110 9.27 5.26 -13.10
N ASP A 111 9.75 5.91 -14.13
CA ASP A 111 8.98 6.66 -15.14
C ASP A 111 8.94 5.85 -16.45
N ALA A 112 7.83 5.87 -17.14
CA ALA A 112 7.62 5.19 -18.42
C ALA A 112 7.15 6.16 -19.52
N ASP A 113 7.29 7.46 -19.31
CA ASP A 113 6.87 8.50 -20.26
C ASP A 113 5.42 8.27 -20.77
N GLY A 114 4.51 7.95 -19.85
CA GLY A 114 3.13 7.61 -20.16
C GLY A 114 2.90 6.21 -20.74
N GLY A 115 3.94 5.39 -20.86
CA GLY A 115 3.87 4.00 -21.32
C GLY A 115 3.16 3.08 -20.32
N GLU A 116 2.77 1.90 -20.80
CA GLU A 116 2.23 0.84 -19.94
C GLU A 116 3.34 0.17 -19.14
N VAL A 117 3.06 -0.10 -17.87
CA VAL A 117 3.93 -0.82 -16.95
C VAL A 117 3.18 -2.01 -16.37
N THR A 118 3.79 -3.18 -16.45
CA THR A 118 3.30 -4.43 -15.89
C THR A 118 4.28 -4.98 -14.87
N GLU A 119 3.96 -6.11 -14.25
CA GLU A 119 4.88 -6.81 -13.35
C GLU A 119 6.12 -7.37 -14.06
N ASP A 120 6.07 -7.52 -15.38
CA ASP A 120 7.21 -7.99 -16.19
C ASP A 120 8.14 -6.84 -16.61
N THR A 121 7.74 -5.58 -16.37
CA THR A 121 8.58 -4.41 -16.59
C THR A 121 9.68 -4.36 -15.53
N PRO A 122 10.97 -4.33 -15.90
CA PRO A 122 12.05 -4.23 -14.93
C PRO A 122 11.90 -3.00 -14.03
N PRO A 123 12.22 -3.09 -12.73
CA PRO A 123 12.20 -1.94 -11.85
C PRO A 123 13.27 -0.91 -12.27
N ASP A 124 12.91 0.37 -12.22
CA ASP A 124 13.81 1.50 -12.51
C ASP A 124 13.60 2.63 -11.49
N PRO A 125 13.99 2.43 -10.21
CA PRO A 125 13.76 3.39 -9.15
C PRO A 125 14.59 4.66 -9.34
N SER A 126 13.96 5.77 -9.69
CA SER A 126 14.60 7.06 -9.96
C SER A 126 15.03 7.82 -8.70
N THR A 127 14.38 7.55 -7.53
CA THR A 127 14.66 8.27 -6.29
C THR A 127 15.41 7.41 -5.27
N PRO A 128 16.18 8.02 -4.32
CA PRO A 128 16.82 7.26 -3.24
C PRO A 128 15.82 6.44 -2.41
N THR A 129 14.64 6.97 -2.12
CA THR A 129 13.60 6.27 -1.36
C THR A 129 13.02 5.08 -2.13
N ALA A 130 12.85 5.19 -3.46
CA ALA A 130 12.40 4.10 -4.30
C ALA A 130 13.44 2.97 -4.39
N ARG A 131 14.74 3.30 -4.41
CA ARG A 131 15.82 2.29 -4.35
C ARG A 131 15.81 1.51 -3.03
N ILE A 132 15.54 2.17 -1.91
CA ILE A 132 15.41 1.52 -0.61
C ILE A 132 14.20 0.57 -0.58
N LEU A 133 13.10 0.94 -1.22
CA LEU A 133 11.96 0.04 -1.36
C LEU A 133 12.29 -1.19 -2.18
N LEU A 134 13.04 -1.04 -3.28
CA LEU A 134 13.51 -2.17 -4.08
C LEU A 134 14.45 -3.09 -3.27
N GLU A 135 15.40 -2.52 -2.52
CA GLU A 135 16.26 -3.28 -1.58
C GLU A 135 15.41 -4.06 -0.55
N ALA A 136 14.33 -3.47 -0.06
CA ALA A 136 13.42 -4.16 0.86
C ALA A 136 12.67 -5.33 0.20
N GLU A 137 12.26 -5.19 -1.07
CA GLU A 137 11.67 -6.30 -1.83
C GLU A 137 12.67 -7.45 -2.05
N GLU A 138 13.91 -7.12 -2.36
CA GLU A 138 15.01 -8.10 -2.52
C GLU A 138 15.25 -8.84 -1.21
N LEU A 139 15.42 -8.12 -0.10
CA LEU A 139 15.58 -8.68 1.24
C LEU A 139 14.40 -9.57 1.65
N PHE A 140 13.17 -9.16 1.31
CA PHE A 140 11.98 -9.95 1.55
C PHE A 140 11.98 -11.27 0.77
N HIS A 141 12.37 -11.26 -0.50
CA HIS A 141 12.44 -12.46 -1.33
C HIS A 141 13.62 -13.38 -0.96
N GLU A 142 14.72 -12.85 -0.41
CA GLU A 142 15.79 -13.67 0.17
C GLU A 142 15.26 -14.52 1.34
N GLN A 143 14.40 -13.93 2.20
CA GLN A 143 13.80 -14.65 3.33
C GLN A 143 12.60 -15.52 2.91
N PHE A 144 11.79 -15.05 1.97
CA PHE A 144 10.59 -15.69 1.46
C PHE A 144 10.61 -15.80 -0.07
N PRO A 145 11.30 -16.79 -0.66
CA PRO A 145 11.42 -16.91 -2.12
C PRO A 145 10.09 -17.03 -2.87
N HIS A 146 9.04 -17.51 -2.18
CA HIS A 146 7.67 -17.60 -2.71
C HIS A 146 6.74 -16.56 -2.08
N GLY A 147 7.27 -15.60 -1.36
CA GLY A 147 6.52 -14.49 -0.78
C GLY A 147 5.97 -13.57 -1.88
N THR A 148 4.87 -12.92 -1.59
CA THR A 148 4.20 -12.00 -2.53
C THR A 148 4.53 -10.57 -2.20
N VAL A 149 5.03 -9.82 -3.16
CA VAL A 149 5.14 -8.36 -3.12
C VAL A 149 3.91 -7.76 -3.80
N LEU A 150 3.19 -6.89 -3.09
CA LEU A 150 2.10 -6.10 -3.62
C LEU A 150 2.55 -4.63 -3.72
N ARG A 151 2.93 -4.19 -4.91
CA ARG A 151 3.30 -2.80 -5.19
C ARG A 151 2.05 -1.96 -5.34
N LEU A 152 1.71 -1.18 -4.32
CA LEU A 152 0.54 -0.31 -4.35
C LEU A 152 0.84 1.03 -5.03
N SER A 153 -0.11 1.48 -5.84
CA SER A 153 -0.14 2.83 -6.40
C SER A 153 -0.58 3.86 -5.34
N GLY A 154 -0.91 5.08 -5.74
CA GLY A 154 -1.32 6.12 -4.81
C GLY A 154 -2.57 5.72 -3.99
N ILE A 155 -2.38 5.39 -2.72
CA ILE A 155 -3.49 4.98 -1.85
C ILE A 155 -4.32 6.21 -1.46
N TYR A 156 -5.62 6.18 -1.73
CA TYR A 156 -6.62 7.12 -1.25
C TYR A 156 -7.75 6.40 -0.52
N GLY A 157 -8.67 7.11 0.11
CA GLY A 157 -9.76 6.48 0.85
C GLY A 157 -10.11 7.24 2.12
N PRO A 158 -10.74 6.61 3.11
CA PRO A 158 -11.16 7.25 4.36
C PRO A 158 -10.03 7.98 5.05
N GLY A 159 -10.23 9.30 5.31
CA GLY A 159 -9.24 10.18 5.95
C GLY A 159 -7.97 10.46 5.15
N ARG A 160 -7.89 10.04 3.88
CA ARG A 160 -6.81 10.37 2.94
C ARG A 160 -7.29 11.39 1.93
N THR A 161 -7.69 12.57 2.42
CA THR A 161 -8.42 13.60 1.68
C THR A 161 -7.54 14.65 1.00
N ARG A 162 -6.21 14.48 1.03
CA ARG A 162 -5.25 15.51 0.60
C ARG A 162 -5.57 16.11 -0.79
N LEU A 163 -5.96 15.30 -1.78
CA LEU A 163 -6.28 15.84 -3.11
C LEU A 163 -7.62 16.56 -3.10
N ILE A 164 -8.62 16.02 -2.39
CA ILE A 164 -9.93 16.66 -2.18
C ILE A 164 -9.74 18.03 -1.54
N ASP A 165 -8.93 18.11 -0.47
CA ASP A 165 -8.68 19.35 0.25
C ASP A 165 -7.97 20.39 -0.61
N LYS A 166 -6.99 19.96 -1.42
CA LYS A 166 -6.32 20.82 -2.41
C LYS A 166 -7.29 21.40 -3.44
N VAL A 167 -8.14 20.56 -4.02
CA VAL A 167 -9.15 21.01 -4.99
C VAL A 167 -10.12 21.96 -4.33
N ARG A 168 -10.56 21.68 -3.11
CA ARG A 168 -11.48 22.55 -2.34
C ARG A 168 -10.88 23.92 -2.02
N SER A 169 -9.57 23.99 -1.75
CA SER A 169 -8.86 25.26 -1.48
C SER A 169 -8.44 26.01 -2.74
N GLY A 170 -8.62 25.44 -3.92
CA GLY A 170 -8.12 26.04 -5.16
C GLY A 170 -6.63 25.83 -5.42
N ASP A 171 -5.91 25.08 -4.53
CA ASP A 171 -4.46 24.82 -4.63
C ASP A 171 -4.13 23.59 -5.47
N GLY A 172 -5.09 23.00 -6.12
CA GLY A 172 -4.97 21.74 -6.85
C GLY A 172 -4.32 21.92 -8.21
N ALA A 173 -3.05 22.26 -8.23
CA ALA A 173 -2.28 22.22 -9.46
C ALA A 173 -2.19 20.78 -9.98
N ALA A 174 -2.66 20.54 -11.19
CA ALA A 174 -2.63 19.25 -11.86
C ALA A 174 -1.83 19.33 -13.15
N GLY A 175 -1.04 18.31 -13.41
CA GLY A 175 -0.29 18.15 -14.66
C GLY A 175 -0.93 17.13 -15.59
N ALA A 176 -0.43 17.06 -16.82
CA ALA A 176 -0.81 16.07 -17.82
C ALA A 176 -0.22 14.66 -17.53
N ALA A 177 0.61 14.52 -16.49
CA ALA A 177 1.24 13.25 -16.15
C ALA A 177 0.20 12.18 -15.75
N TRP A 178 0.37 10.98 -16.28
CA TRP A 178 -0.44 9.82 -15.92
C TRP A 178 -0.24 9.46 -14.46
N THR A 179 -1.35 9.24 -13.75
CA THR A 179 -1.37 8.86 -12.35
C THR A 179 -2.18 7.59 -12.15
N ASN A 180 -1.81 6.85 -11.13
CA ASN A 180 -2.44 5.59 -10.76
C ASN A 180 -2.80 5.64 -9.29
N ARG A 181 -3.89 5.00 -8.93
CA ARG A 181 -4.38 4.99 -7.54
C ARG A 181 -5.10 3.70 -7.20
N ILE A 182 -5.31 3.49 -5.94
CA ILE A 182 -6.12 2.40 -5.43
C ILE A 182 -6.83 2.87 -4.16
N HIS A 183 -8.10 2.50 -4.01
CA HIS A 183 -8.80 2.75 -2.75
C HIS A 183 -8.21 1.88 -1.63
N ARG A 184 -8.06 2.43 -0.39
CA ARG A 184 -7.49 1.72 0.75
C ARG A 184 -8.18 0.38 1.02
N ASP A 185 -9.51 0.34 0.88
CA ASP A 185 -10.29 -0.87 1.12
C ASP A 185 -10.05 -1.95 0.06
N ASP A 186 -9.83 -1.53 -1.20
CA ASP A 186 -9.49 -2.44 -2.29
C ASP A 186 -8.04 -2.95 -2.17
N ALA A 187 -7.11 -2.09 -1.73
CA ALA A 187 -5.76 -2.51 -1.39
C ALA A 187 -5.74 -3.56 -0.27
N ALA A 188 -6.56 -3.36 0.77
CA ALA A 188 -6.72 -4.33 1.84
C ALA A 188 -7.38 -5.63 1.36
N ALA A 189 -8.43 -5.54 0.53
CA ALA A 189 -9.10 -6.71 -0.05
C ALA A 189 -8.13 -7.52 -0.93
N ALA A 190 -7.31 -6.86 -1.75
CA ALA A 190 -6.30 -7.50 -2.58
C ALA A 190 -5.25 -8.24 -1.72
N ALA A 191 -4.73 -7.61 -0.66
CA ALA A 191 -3.78 -8.24 0.25
C ALA A 191 -4.37 -9.49 0.94
N VAL A 192 -5.61 -9.40 1.43
CA VAL A 192 -6.32 -10.53 2.05
C VAL A 192 -6.53 -11.65 1.03
N HIS A 193 -7.03 -11.35 -0.17
CA HIS A 193 -7.24 -12.34 -1.22
C HIS A 193 -5.95 -13.10 -1.54
N LEU A 194 -4.84 -12.40 -1.81
CA LEU A 194 -3.55 -13.00 -2.13
C LEU A 194 -2.99 -13.87 -0.99
N LEU A 195 -3.29 -13.54 0.26
CA LEU A 195 -2.88 -14.34 1.41
C LEU A 195 -3.74 -15.59 1.61
N THR A 196 -5.02 -15.56 1.24
CA THR A 196 -5.99 -16.60 1.61
C THR A 196 -6.53 -17.41 0.44
N MET A 197 -6.23 -17.02 -0.81
CA MET A 197 -6.64 -17.79 -2.00
C MET A 197 -6.09 -19.22 -1.97
N ASP A 198 -6.80 -20.18 -2.58
CA ASP A 198 -6.39 -21.60 -2.56
C ASP A 198 -5.08 -21.83 -3.32
N ALA A 199 -4.93 -21.24 -4.51
CA ALA A 199 -3.72 -21.34 -5.30
C ALA A 199 -2.55 -20.58 -4.67
N GLN A 200 -1.31 -21.00 -4.96
CA GLN A 200 -0.13 -20.22 -4.59
C GLN A 200 -0.11 -18.92 -5.41
N PRO A 201 -0.13 -17.75 -4.78
CA PRO A 201 -0.02 -16.48 -5.50
C PRO A 201 1.34 -16.35 -6.18
N LEU A 202 1.40 -15.51 -7.22
CA LEU A 202 2.66 -15.12 -7.84
C LEU A 202 3.45 -14.20 -6.89
N THR A 203 4.73 -14.04 -7.17
CA THR A 203 5.63 -13.29 -6.29
C THR A 203 5.49 -11.78 -6.40
N LEU A 204 4.83 -11.27 -7.44
CA LEU A 204 4.65 -9.83 -7.67
C LEU A 204 3.29 -9.51 -8.27
N TYR A 205 2.63 -8.47 -7.71
CA TYR A 205 1.42 -7.87 -8.24
C TYR A 205 1.48 -6.34 -8.17
N LEU A 206 0.89 -5.68 -9.18
CA LEU A 206 0.62 -4.25 -9.16
C LEU A 206 -0.78 -4.00 -8.62
N GLY A 207 -0.86 -3.29 -7.49
CA GLY A 207 -2.13 -2.90 -6.85
C GLY A 207 -2.54 -1.51 -7.29
N THR A 208 -3.40 -1.43 -8.29
CA THR A 208 -3.99 -0.19 -8.82
C THR A 208 -5.44 -0.45 -9.26
N ASP A 209 -6.24 0.62 -9.37
CA ASP A 209 -7.58 0.56 -9.96
C ASP A 209 -7.53 0.29 -11.49
N ASP A 210 -8.70 0.19 -12.12
CA ASP A 210 -8.82 -0.15 -13.55
C ASP A 210 -8.59 1.07 -14.47
N GLU A 211 -8.42 2.29 -13.91
CA GLU A 211 -8.42 3.53 -14.69
C GLU A 211 -7.19 4.42 -14.42
N PRO A 212 -6.02 4.12 -15.03
CA PRO A 212 -4.93 5.08 -15.09
C PRO A 212 -5.38 6.33 -15.85
N VAL A 213 -5.19 7.52 -15.27
CA VAL A 213 -5.63 8.79 -15.90
C VAL A 213 -4.63 9.92 -15.62
N PRO A 214 -4.55 10.95 -16.47
CA PRO A 214 -3.88 12.19 -16.13
C PRO A 214 -4.42 12.80 -14.81
N GLU A 215 -3.54 13.37 -13.98
CA GLU A 215 -3.96 13.97 -12.70
C GLU A 215 -5.04 15.04 -12.91
N LEU A 216 -4.95 15.75 -14.03
CA LEU A 216 -5.90 16.76 -14.44
C LEU A 216 -7.35 16.26 -14.46
N GLU A 217 -7.61 15.08 -15.04
CA GLU A 217 -8.96 14.50 -15.10
C GLU A 217 -9.56 14.24 -13.72
N VAL A 218 -8.69 13.83 -12.77
CA VAL A 218 -9.12 13.62 -11.39
C VAL A 218 -9.47 14.92 -10.70
N VAL A 219 -8.67 15.97 -10.93
CA VAL A 219 -8.92 17.30 -10.38
C VAL A 219 -10.22 17.88 -10.95
N GLU A 220 -10.45 17.74 -12.26
CA GLU A 220 -11.72 18.18 -12.90
C GLU A 220 -12.93 17.47 -12.32
N PHE A 221 -12.85 16.14 -12.20
CA PHE A 221 -13.89 15.34 -11.59
C PHE A 221 -14.18 15.79 -10.14
N LEU A 222 -13.13 15.96 -9.32
CA LEU A 222 -13.30 16.40 -7.93
C LEU A 222 -13.88 17.81 -7.84
N ALA A 223 -13.46 18.73 -8.70
CA ALA A 223 -14.03 20.08 -8.74
C ALA A 223 -15.53 20.06 -9.07
N GLN A 224 -15.95 19.20 -10.00
CA GLN A 224 -17.37 19.00 -10.34
C GLN A 224 -18.16 18.42 -9.16
N GLU A 225 -17.67 17.34 -8.53
CA GLU A 225 -18.35 16.71 -7.38
C GLU A 225 -18.43 17.64 -6.16
N LEU A 226 -17.45 18.52 -5.98
CA LEU A 226 -17.41 19.52 -4.90
C LEU A 226 -18.20 20.80 -5.21
N GLY A 227 -18.58 21.03 -6.48
CA GLY A 227 -19.23 22.26 -6.90
C GLY A 227 -18.34 23.50 -6.79
N VAL A 228 -17.02 23.34 -6.95
CA VAL A 228 -16.04 24.44 -6.91
C VAL A 228 -15.40 24.67 -8.27
N PRO A 229 -14.87 25.89 -8.54
CA PRO A 229 -14.08 26.12 -9.74
C PRO A 229 -12.90 25.16 -9.84
N ARG A 230 -12.59 24.71 -11.05
CA ARG A 230 -11.37 23.94 -11.28
C ARG A 230 -10.15 24.79 -10.95
N PRO A 231 -9.17 24.27 -10.18
CA PRO A 231 -7.88 24.94 -9.95
C PRO A 231 -7.14 25.19 -11.26
N GLU A 232 -6.33 26.26 -11.29
CA GLU A 232 -5.49 26.58 -12.45
C GLU A 232 -4.43 25.50 -12.67
N ASP A 233 -4.09 25.26 -13.95
CA ASP A 233 -3.03 24.32 -14.32
C ASP A 233 -1.66 24.87 -13.88
N VAL A 234 -0.83 23.99 -13.36
CA VAL A 234 0.59 24.31 -13.15
C VAL A 234 1.34 24.08 -14.46
N PRO A 235 2.19 25.03 -14.87
CA PRO A 235 3.11 24.79 -15.98
C PRO A 235 3.88 23.48 -15.77
N GLU A 236 4.08 22.72 -16.84
CA GLU A 236 4.73 21.40 -16.79
C GLU A 236 6.12 21.45 -16.11
N ALA A 237 6.84 22.59 -16.26
CA ALA A 237 8.13 22.83 -15.62
C ALA A 237 8.06 22.88 -14.07
N ASP A 238 6.90 23.23 -13.51
CA ASP A 238 6.67 23.40 -12.06
C ASP A 238 5.90 22.21 -11.46
N ALA A 239 5.45 21.28 -12.30
CA ALA A 239 4.72 20.09 -11.84
C ALA A 239 5.65 19.12 -11.09
N PRO A 240 5.23 18.56 -9.94
CA PRO A 240 6.03 17.59 -9.22
C PRO A 240 6.34 16.37 -10.09
N HIS A 241 7.59 16.14 -10.42
CA HIS A 241 8.00 14.99 -11.24
C HIS A 241 7.83 13.70 -10.44
N ARG A 242 6.71 13.02 -10.63
CA ARG A 242 6.41 11.73 -9.98
C ARG A 242 6.53 10.53 -10.90
N GLY A 243 7.04 10.77 -12.12
CA GLY A 243 6.99 9.83 -13.21
C GLY A 243 5.59 9.76 -13.84
N SER A 244 5.53 9.48 -15.13
CA SER A 244 4.30 9.31 -15.90
C SER A 244 4.25 7.87 -16.40
N LYS A 245 3.24 7.09 -15.97
CA LYS A 245 3.07 5.68 -16.36
C LYS A 245 1.64 5.23 -16.20
N ARG A 246 1.26 4.23 -16.97
CA ARG A 246 -0.04 3.56 -16.87
C ARG A 246 0.20 2.15 -16.33
N LEU A 247 -0.17 1.91 -15.09
CA LEU A 247 -0.01 0.61 -14.44
C LEU A 247 -1.14 -0.33 -14.89
N SER A 248 -0.80 -1.55 -15.24
CA SER A 248 -1.76 -2.61 -15.52
C SER A 248 -2.02 -3.43 -14.26
N ASN A 249 -3.28 -3.54 -13.84
CA ASN A 249 -3.67 -4.41 -12.74
C ASN A 249 -4.16 -5.78 -13.23
N ARG A 250 -3.93 -6.12 -14.51
CA ARG A 250 -4.45 -7.33 -15.14
C ARG A 250 -4.11 -8.59 -14.35
N ARG A 251 -2.85 -8.74 -13.91
CA ARG A 251 -2.41 -9.90 -13.12
C ARG A 251 -3.15 -9.99 -11.79
N LEU A 252 -3.40 -8.86 -11.12
CA LEU A 252 -4.19 -8.82 -9.90
C LEU A 252 -5.64 -9.23 -10.15
N ARG A 253 -6.26 -8.72 -11.21
CA ARG A 253 -7.65 -9.08 -11.60
C ARG A 253 -7.77 -10.56 -12.00
N GLU A 254 -6.81 -11.08 -12.74
CA GLU A 254 -6.73 -12.50 -13.13
C GLU A 254 -6.56 -13.45 -11.93
N SER A 255 -6.04 -12.97 -10.79
CA SER A 255 -6.00 -13.75 -9.55
C SER A 255 -7.38 -13.96 -8.90
N GLY A 256 -8.40 -13.23 -9.35
CA GLY A 256 -9.76 -13.26 -8.81
C GLY A 256 -10.09 -12.10 -7.87
N VAL A 257 -9.21 -11.10 -7.74
CA VAL A 257 -9.51 -9.89 -6.95
C VAL A 257 -10.63 -9.09 -7.62
N GLU A 258 -11.66 -8.78 -6.86
CA GLU A 258 -12.72 -7.85 -7.23
C GLU A 258 -12.50 -6.52 -6.51
N LEU A 259 -12.45 -5.42 -7.28
CA LEU A 259 -12.36 -4.08 -6.75
C LEU A 259 -13.77 -3.55 -6.48
N ARG A 260 -14.02 -3.07 -5.26
CA ARG A 260 -15.27 -2.39 -4.89
C ARG A 260 -15.34 -1.00 -5.55
N HIS A 261 -14.19 -0.37 -5.72
CA HIS A 261 -14.01 0.92 -6.36
C HIS A 261 -13.12 0.74 -7.59
N PRO A 262 -13.68 0.23 -8.71
CA PRO A 262 -12.90 -0.11 -9.91
C PRO A 262 -12.28 1.10 -10.58
N THR A 263 -12.81 2.31 -10.35
CA THR A 263 -12.23 3.55 -10.81
C THR A 263 -12.15 4.60 -9.69
N TYR A 264 -11.36 5.63 -9.91
CA TYR A 264 -11.27 6.74 -8.96
C TYR A 264 -12.61 7.45 -8.74
N ARG A 265 -13.54 7.36 -9.71
CA ARG A 265 -14.84 8.03 -9.61
C ARG A 265 -15.70 7.45 -8.51
N GLU A 266 -15.86 6.13 -8.49
CA GLU A 266 -16.59 5.44 -7.41
C GLU A 266 -15.90 5.67 -6.07
N GLY A 267 -14.58 5.53 -6.03
CA GLY A 267 -13.83 5.65 -4.79
C GLY A 267 -13.87 7.06 -4.20
N TYR A 268 -13.72 8.11 -5.01
CA TYR A 268 -13.82 9.48 -4.48
C TYR A 268 -15.25 9.85 -4.11
N ARG A 269 -16.28 9.37 -4.81
CA ARG A 269 -17.68 9.56 -4.38
C ARG A 269 -17.92 8.91 -3.02
N ALA A 270 -17.43 7.70 -2.79
CA ALA A 270 -17.53 7.03 -1.50
C ALA A 270 -16.84 7.84 -0.38
N VAL A 271 -15.63 8.38 -0.65
CA VAL A 271 -14.91 9.24 0.31
C VAL A 271 -15.68 10.53 0.59
N LEU A 272 -16.23 11.18 -0.44
CA LEU A 272 -17.03 12.42 -0.30
C LEU A 272 -18.33 12.18 0.46
N ALA A 273 -18.93 11.00 0.30
CA ALA A 273 -20.09 10.55 1.07
C ALA A 273 -19.76 10.17 2.53
N GLY A 274 -18.48 10.18 2.92
CA GLY A 274 -18.03 9.79 4.26
C GLY A 274 -18.06 8.28 4.51
N GLU A 275 -18.03 7.46 3.46
CA GLU A 275 -18.02 6.02 3.59
C GLU A 275 -16.64 5.51 4.09
N GLY A 276 -16.70 4.48 4.93
CA GLY A 276 -15.52 3.84 5.50
C GLY A 276 -14.95 4.58 6.72
N VAL A 277 -14.01 3.93 7.38
CA VAL A 277 -13.36 4.43 8.61
C VAL A 277 -11.86 4.45 8.43
N ARG A 278 -11.21 5.57 8.73
CA ARG A 278 -9.76 5.61 8.86
C ARG A 278 -9.36 5.01 10.21
N HIS A 279 -8.43 4.08 10.17
CA HIS A 279 -7.87 3.51 11.40
C HIS A 279 -6.73 4.39 11.95
N PRO A 280 -6.54 4.43 13.27
CA PRO A 280 -5.53 5.27 13.93
C PRO A 280 -4.08 4.87 13.62
#